data_f2356326ff283fe9540159b683dd5473
#
_entry.id   f2356326ff283fe9540159b683dd5473
#
_cell.length_a   1.000
_cell.length_b   1.000
_cell.length_c   1.000
_cell.angle_alpha   90.00
_cell.angle_beta   90.00
_cell.angle_gamma   90.00
#
_symmetry.space_group_name_H-M   'P 1'
#
loop_
_entity.id
_entity.type
_entity.pdbx_description
1 polymer ?
#
loop_
_entity_poly.entity_id
_entity_poly.type
_entity_poly.pdbx_seq_one_letter_code
_entity_poly.pdbx_strand_id
1 'polypeptide(L)'
;VAALVCISLIRTLIGIIPAALLAIPLYHYSIFELGLPLLAFFANLLVLGWAMGLFVIALLLRFGQGAESLCWVTIFMLAPISAIYYPVAILPSWLQTVAWAAPPAYVFEGMRAVMFDGVFRMDLFAGAVLLNLVYLALGGCAFLYSFRVARRRGLLLNVGE
;
A
#
# COMPACT_ATOMS: atom_id res chain seq x y z
N VAL A 1 -2.98 12.17 -15.87
CA VAL A 1 -2.53 11.80 -14.52
C VAL A 1 -3.57 12.23 -13.48
N ALA A 2 -3.94 13.53 -13.41
CA ALA A 2 -4.93 14.02 -12.43
C ALA A 2 -6.27 13.27 -12.48
N ALA A 3 -6.82 13.01 -13.68
CA ALA A 3 -8.05 12.27 -13.84
C ALA A 3 -7.96 10.83 -13.30
N LEU A 4 -6.85 10.14 -13.51
CA LEU A 4 -6.62 8.79 -12.99
C LEU A 4 -6.54 8.77 -11.45
N VAL A 5 -5.89 9.77 -10.87
CA VAL A 5 -5.83 9.93 -9.41
C VAL A 5 -7.22 10.19 -8.84
N CYS A 6 -8.01 11.09 -9.44
CA CYS A 6 -9.39 11.35 -9.03
C CYS A 6 -10.27 10.10 -9.12
N ILE A 7 -10.21 9.35 -10.22
CA ILE A 7 -10.98 8.11 -10.40
C ILE A 7 -10.57 7.08 -9.34
N SER A 8 -9.27 6.93 -9.07
CA SER A 8 -8.75 6.02 -8.05
C SER A 8 -9.26 6.40 -6.64
N LEU A 9 -9.22 7.67 -6.29
CA LEU A 9 -9.74 8.18 -5.02
C LEU A 9 -11.25 7.94 -4.89
N ILE A 10 -12.03 8.26 -5.92
CA ILE A 10 -13.50 8.03 -5.92
C ILE A 10 -13.80 6.54 -5.73
N ARG A 11 -13.10 5.67 -6.46
CA ARG A 11 -13.27 4.21 -6.35
C ARG A 11 -12.94 3.71 -4.94
N THR A 12 -11.88 4.22 -4.34
CA THR A 12 -11.48 3.87 -2.97
C THR A 12 -12.52 4.35 -1.94
N LEU A 13 -13.04 5.57 -2.08
CA LEU A 13 -14.08 6.11 -1.21
C LEU A 13 -15.38 5.32 -1.33
N ILE A 14 -15.81 4.95 -2.54
CA ILE A 14 -17.00 4.11 -2.77
C ILE A 14 -16.86 2.75 -2.05
N GLY A 15 -15.66 2.19 -1.95
CA GLY A 15 -15.42 0.94 -1.21
C GLY A 15 -15.39 1.13 0.32
N ILE A 16 -14.79 2.22 0.79
CA ILE A 16 -14.60 2.47 2.23
C ILE A 16 -15.89 2.95 2.90
N ILE A 17 -16.67 3.83 2.26
CA ILE A 17 -17.85 4.43 2.90
C ILE A 17 -18.88 3.37 3.33
N PRO A 18 -19.30 2.42 2.48
CA PRO A 18 -20.22 1.36 2.92
C PRO A 18 -19.65 0.49 4.02
N ALA A 19 -18.37 0.14 3.97
CA ALA A 19 -17.71 -0.65 5.00
C ALA A 19 -17.67 0.09 6.35
N ALA A 20 -17.36 1.38 6.34
CA ALA A 20 -17.36 2.23 7.52
C ALA A 20 -18.78 2.37 8.12
N LEU A 21 -19.80 2.56 7.27
CA LEU A 21 -21.20 2.66 7.71
C LEU A 21 -21.71 1.34 8.31
N LEU A 22 -21.30 0.19 7.79
CA LEU A 22 -21.65 -1.12 8.33
C LEU A 22 -20.88 -1.44 9.63
N ALA A 23 -19.68 -0.91 9.81
CA ALA A 23 -18.90 -1.13 11.03
C ALA A 23 -19.56 -0.52 12.27
N ILE A 24 -20.26 0.61 12.12
CA ILE A 24 -20.95 1.28 13.25
C ILE A 24 -22.00 0.38 13.91
N PRO A 25 -23.01 -0.16 13.18
CA PRO A 25 -24.06 -0.98 13.81
C PRO A 25 -23.56 -2.39 14.19
N LEU A 26 -22.58 -2.95 13.48
CA LEU A 26 -22.11 -4.32 13.74
C LEU A 26 -21.12 -4.40 14.90
N TYR A 27 -20.27 -3.42 15.06
CA TYR A 27 -19.18 -3.43 16.05
C TYR A 27 -19.33 -2.35 17.13
N HIS A 28 -20.38 -1.51 17.09
CA HIS A 28 -20.58 -0.35 17.98
C HIS A 28 -19.34 0.54 18.08
N TYR A 29 -18.55 0.59 16.99
CA TYR A 29 -17.29 1.32 16.92
C TYR A 29 -17.36 2.37 15.80
N SER A 30 -17.10 3.62 16.14
CA SER A 30 -17.07 4.69 15.17
C SER A 30 -15.64 4.91 14.67
N ILE A 31 -15.41 4.60 13.39
CA ILE A 31 -14.14 4.86 12.71
C ILE A 31 -13.80 6.36 12.77
N PHE A 32 -14.81 7.23 12.89
CA PHE A 32 -14.63 8.68 12.99
C PHE A 32 -14.02 9.13 14.32
N GLU A 33 -14.10 8.33 15.37
CA GLU A 33 -13.46 8.61 16.65
C GLU A 33 -11.92 8.54 16.57
N LEU A 34 -11.38 7.80 15.61
CA LEU A 34 -9.95 7.76 15.31
C LEU A 34 -9.40 9.09 14.74
N GLY A 35 -10.27 9.92 14.16
CA GLY A 35 -9.95 11.28 13.73
C GLY A 35 -8.72 11.41 12.82
N LEU A 36 -7.84 12.37 13.16
CA LEU A 36 -6.61 12.66 12.40
C LEU A 36 -5.64 11.47 12.29
N PRO A 37 -5.43 10.62 13.32
CA PRO A 37 -4.60 9.43 13.20
C PRO A 37 -5.01 8.49 12.07
N LEU A 38 -6.30 8.24 11.91
CA LEU A 38 -6.81 7.40 10.82
C LEU A 38 -6.45 7.99 9.46
N LEU A 39 -6.66 9.30 9.28
CA LEU A 39 -6.37 9.98 8.03
C LEU A 39 -4.87 9.93 7.70
N ALA A 40 -4.01 10.13 8.70
CA ALA A 40 -2.56 10.09 8.55
C ALA A 40 -2.06 8.69 8.12
N PHE A 41 -2.52 7.64 8.77
CA PHE A 41 -2.18 6.26 8.41
C PHE A 41 -2.78 5.85 7.07
N PHE A 42 -4.01 6.27 6.76
CA PHE A 42 -4.65 6.04 5.47
C PHE A 42 -3.87 6.71 4.32
N ALA A 43 -3.45 7.97 4.49
CA ALA A 43 -2.61 8.66 3.52
C ALA A 43 -1.29 7.91 3.28
N ASN A 44 -0.71 7.33 4.33
CA ASN A 44 0.49 6.49 4.22
C ASN A 44 0.25 5.25 3.33
N LEU A 45 -0.90 4.57 3.49
CA LEU A 45 -1.27 3.42 2.63
C LEU A 45 -1.50 3.85 1.17
N LEU A 46 -2.04 5.04 0.92
CA LEU A 46 -2.18 5.57 -0.44
C LEU A 46 -0.82 5.80 -1.11
N VAL A 47 0.15 6.35 -0.37
CA VAL A 47 1.52 6.54 -0.88
C VAL A 47 2.17 5.20 -1.21
N LEU A 48 1.99 4.19 -0.36
CA LEU A 48 2.43 2.83 -0.65
C LEU A 48 1.77 2.28 -1.92
N GLY A 49 0.46 2.47 -2.07
CA GLY A 49 -0.29 2.07 -3.27
C GLY A 49 0.30 2.68 -4.54
N TRP A 50 0.70 3.94 -4.50
CA TRP A 50 1.37 4.59 -5.63
C TRP A 50 2.75 4.01 -5.90
N ALA A 51 3.55 3.74 -4.86
CA ALA A 51 4.87 3.13 -5.01
C ALA A 51 4.76 1.73 -5.64
N MET A 52 3.83 0.92 -5.16
CA MET A 52 3.56 -0.41 -5.72
C MET A 52 3.00 -0.32 -7.15
N GLY A 53 2.13 0.64 -7.44
CA GLY A 53 1.63 0.90 -8.79
C GLY A 53 2.74 1.23 -9.78
N LEU A 54 3.70 2.07 -9.40
CA LEU A 54 4.89 2.36 -10.25
C LEU A 54 5.72 1.11 -10.51
N PHE A 55 5.90 0.26 -9.50
CA PHE A 55 6.63 -1.00 -9.63
C PHE A 55 5.91 -1.98 -10.56
N VAL A 56 4.59 -2.12 -10.42
CA VAL A 56 3.75 -2.94 -11.31
C VAL A 56 3.83 -2.47 -12.75
N ILE A 57 3.70 -1.15 -12.99
CA ILE A 57 3.82 -0.58 -14.33
C ILE A 57 5.23 -0.84 -14.90
N ALA A 58 6.27 -0.74 -14.09
CA ALA A 58 7.64 -1.05 -14.50
C ALA A 58 7.80 -2.49 -14.98
N LEU A 59 7.18 -3.46 -14.29
CA LEU A 59 7.16 -4.87 -14.69
C LEU A 59 6.38 -5.09 -16.00
N LEU A 60 5.20 -4.48 -16.11
CA LEU A 60 4.37 -4.59 -17.32
C LEU A 60 5.07 -4.00 -18.55
N LEU A 61 5.75 -2.86 -18.42
CA LEU A 61 6.53 -2.25 -19.50
C LEU A 61 7.70 -3.14 -19.97
N ARG A 62 8.23 -3.97 -19.08
CA ARG A 62 9.40 -4.81 -19.38
C ARG A 62 9.03 -6.18 -19.88
N PHE A 63 8.00 -6.81 -19.31
CA PHE A 63 7.64 -8.21 -19.52
C PHE A 63 6.28 -8.39 -20.21
N GLY A 64 5.57 -7.27 -20.48
CA GLY A 64 4.24 -7.30 -21.09
C GLY A 64 3.17 -7.83 -20.14
N GLN A 65 2.02 -8.19 -20.69
CA GLN A 65 0.85 -8.67 -19.91
C GLN A 65 1.12 -9.95 -19.11
N GLY A 66 2.10 -10.76 -19.51
CA GLY A 66 2.50 -11.95 -18.73
C GLY A 66 3.00 -11.65 -17.32
N ALA A 67 3.42 -10.40 -17.05
CA ALA A 67 3.81 -9.96 -15.70
C ALA A 67 2.64 -9.69 -14.77
N GLU A 68 1.40 -9.64 -15.24
CA GLU A 68 0.22 -9.37 -14.42
C GLU A 68 0.06 -10.40 -13.30
N SER A 69 0.27 -11.69 -13.62
CA SER A 69 0.23 -12.77 -12.63
C SER A 69 1.25 -12.58 -11.51
N LEU A 70 2.46 -12.11 -11.84
CA LEU A 70 3.50 -11.82 -10.82
C LEU A 70 3.10 -10.66 -9.91
N CYS A 71 2.39 -9.66 -10.43
CA CYS A 71 1.87 -8.56 -9.63
C CYS A 71 0.84 -9.04 -8.60
N TRP A 72 -0.08 -9.92 -9.00
CA TRP A 72 -1.05 -10.52 -8.10
C TRP A 72 -0.39 -11.37 -7.01
N VAL A 73 0.59 -12.21 -7.38
CA VAL A 73 1.37 -12.99 -6.41
C VAL A 73 2.04 -12.08 -5.38
N THR A 74 2.64 -10.98 -5.81
CA THR A 74 3.29 -10.02 -4.91
C THR A 74 2.31 -9.42 -3.90
N ILE A 75 1.10 -9.04 -4.35
CA ILE A 75 0.06 -8.48 -3.48
C ILE A 75 -0.41 -9.53 -2.46
N PHE A 76 -0.66 -10.77 -2.90
CA PHE A 76 -1.08 -11.85 -2.00
C PHE A 76 0.00 -12.25 -1.00
N MET A 77 1.27 -12.21 -1.37
CA MET A 77 2.37 -12.46 -0.44
C MET A 77 2.55 -11.33 0.58
N LEU A 78 2.18 -10.11 0.21
CA LEU A 78 2.27 -8.97 1.13
C LEU A 78 1.22 -9.04 2.24
N ALA A 79 0.04 -9.59 1.98
CA ALA A 79 -1.08 -9.63 2.92
C ALA A 79 -0.72 -10.28 4.29
N PRO A 80 -0.11 -11.49 4.36
CA PRO A 80 0.27 -12.10 5.63
C PRO A 80 1.40 -11.36 6.35
N ILE A 81 2.24 -10.61 5.63
CA ILE A 81 3.39 -9.88 6.19
C ILE A 81 2.96 -8.50 6.71
N SER A 82 1.87 -7.96 6.20
CA SER A 82 1.45 -6.58 6.47
C SER A 82 0.81 -6.36 7.83
N ALA A 83 0.68 -7.40 8.67
CA ALA A 83 0.07 -7.32 10.01
C ALA A 83 -1.40 -6.82 10.02
N ILE A 84 -2.13 -6.99 8.92
CA ILE A 84 -3.53 -6.56 8.80
C ILE A 84 -4.42 -7.33 9.77
N TYR A 85 -4.28 -8.66 9.78
CA TYR A 85 -5.19 -9.56 10.51
C TYR A 85 -4.71 -9.90 11.92
N TYR A 86 -3.42 -9.77 12.21
CA TYR A 86 -2.80 -10.16 13.49
C TYR A 86 -1.59 -9.28 13.79
N PRO A 87 -1.21 -9.10 15.08
CA PRO A 87 -0.02 -8.35 15.45
C PRO A 87 1.26 -8.99 14.91
N VAL A 88 2.26 -8.16 14.59
CA VAL A 88 3.59 -8.64 14.16
C VAL A 88 4.21 -9.59 15.19
N ALA A 89 3.93 -9.39 16.48
CA ALA A 89 4.46 -10.20 17.57
C ALA A 89 4.07 -11.70 17.51
N ILE A 90 2.98 -12.05 16.81
CA ILE A 90 2.53 -13.45 16.65
C ILE A 90 3.33 -14.18 15.56
N LEU A 91 3.95 -13.43 14.65
CA LEU A 91 4.75 -14.02 13.58
C LEU A 91 6.03 -14.70 14.13
N PRO A 92 6.54 -15.73 13.45
CA PRO A 92 7.87 -16.26 13.74
C PRO A 92 8.95 -15.16 13.64
N SER A 93 10.00 -15.23 14.44
CA SER A 93 11.01 -14.17 14.56
C SER A 93 11.65 -13.74 13.23
N TRP A 94 11.90 -14.68 12.34
CA TRP A 94 12.42 -14.39 10.99
C TRP A 94 11.41 -13.61 10.13
N LEU A 95 10.12 -13.90 10.29
CA LEU A 95 9.07 -13.24 9.53
C LEU A 95 8.73 -11.84 10.09
N GLN A 96 8.92 -11.64 11.40
CA GLN A 96 8.82 -10.31 12.01
C GLN A 96 9.80 -9.33 11.39
N THR A 97 11.05 -9.75 11.14
CA THR A 97 12.05 -8.90 10.47
C THR A 97 11.61 -8.50 9.07
N VAL A 98 11.00 -9.44 8.33
CA VAL A 98 10.46 -9.16 6.99
C VAL A 98 9.24 -8.24 7.07
N ALA A 99 8.36 -8.45 8.05
CA ALA A 99 7.18 -7.60 8.27
C ALA A 99 7.58 -6.15 8.55
N TRP A 100 8.57 -5.93 9.43
CA TRP A 100 9.10 -4.61 9.74
C TRP A 100 9.87 -3.94 8.59
N ALA A 101 10.24 -4.67 7.56
CA ALA A 101 10.74 -4.07 6.31
C ALA A 101 9.63 -3.50 5.42
N ALA A 102 8.36 -3.81 5.71
CA ALA A 102 7.21 -3.39 4.91
C ALA A 102 6.43 -2.25 5.59
N PRO A 103 6.14 -1.12 4.90
CA PRO A 103 5.39 0.00 5.46
C PRO A 103 4.02 -0.37 6.07
N PRO A 104 3.24 -1.32 5.54
CA PRO A 104 1.94 -1.67 6.10
C PRO A 104 2.02 -2.15 7.55
N ALA A 105 3.07 -2.89 7.93
CA ALA A 105 3.21 -3.37 9.31
C ALA A 105 3.24 -2.22 10.32
N TYR A 106 3.96 -1.15 10.01
CA TYR A 106 3.99 0.07 10.83
C TYR A 106 2.63 0.76 10.90
N VAL A 107 1.93 0.83 9.77
CA VAL A 107 0.60 1.45 9.70
C VAL A 107 -0.40 0.67 10.55
N PHE A 108 -0.48 -0.66 10.37
CA PHE A 108 -1.47 -1.46 11.09
C PHE A 108 -1.14 -1.61 12.58
N GLU A 109 0.14 -1.69 12.97
CA GLU A 109 0.52 -1.64 14.39
C GLU A 109 0.27 -0.25 15.00
N GLY A 110 0.53 0.82 14.25
CA GLY A 110 0.21 2.18 14.69
C GLY A 110 -1.30 2.40 14.86
N MET A 111 -2.11 1.90 13.91
CA MET A 111 -3.58 1.94 14.02
C MET A 111 -4.06 1.13 15.21
N ARG A 112 -3.47 -0.03 15.45
CA ARG A 112 -3.80 -0.89 16.60
C ARG A 112 -3.52 -0.20 17.92
N ALA A 113 -2.38 0.48 18.05
CA ALA A 113 -2.06 1.29 19.24
C ALA A 113 -3.07 2.43 19.46
N VAL A 114 -3.52 3.10 18.41
CA VAL A 114 -4.57 4.13 18.53
C VAL A 114 -5.90 3.52 18.98
N MET A 115 -6.27 2.34 18.44
CA MET A 115 -7.56 1.71 18.72
C MET A 115 -7.65 1.11 20.12
N PHE A 116 -6.59 0.47 20.61
CA PHE A 116 -6.62 -0.26 21.88
C PHE A 116 -6.00 0.52 23.03
N ASP A 117 -4.94 1.27 22.77
CA ASP A 117 -4.19 2.00 23.79
C ASP A 117 -4.55 3.49 23.82
N GLY A 118 -5.27 4.01 22.83
CA GLY A 118 -5.59 5.42 22.67
C GLY A 118 -4.37 6.32 22.42
N VAL A 119 -3.22 5.74 22.05
CA VAL A 119 -1.95 6.44 21.90
C VAL A 119 -1.52 6.50 20.44
N PHE A 120 -1.29 7.71 19.93
CA PHE A 120 -0.68 7.90 18.62
C PHE A 120 0.84 7.69 18.72
N ARG A 121 1.32 6.58 18.15
CA ARG A 121 2.74 6.23 18.16
C ARG A 121 3.46 6.90 16.98
N MET A 122 4.10 8.02 17.30
CA MET A 122 4.84 8.80 16.30
C MET A 122 6.04 8.04 15.71
N ASP A 123 6.67 7.16 16.49
CA ASP A 123 7.75 6.29 16.04
C ASP A 123 7.32 5.36 14.89
N LEU A 124 6.16 4.72 15.02
CA LEU A 124 5.60 3.86 13.98
C LEU A 124 5.17 4.67 12.76
N PHE A 125 4.56 5.84 12.98
CA PHE A 125 4.17 6.71 11.89
C PHE A 125 5.39 7.21 11.09
N ALA A 126 6.43 7.67 11.77
CA ALA A 126 7.67 8.11 11.12
C ALA A 126 8.36 6.98 10.37
N GLY A 127 8.39 5.76 10.94
CA GLY A 127 8.90 4.56 10.28
C GLY A 127 8.14 4.24 8.99
N ALA A 128 6.81 4.29 9.02
CA ALA A 128 5.96 4.10 7.85
C ALA A 128 6.24 5.13 6.75
N VAL A 129 6.35 6.43 7.11
CA VAL A 129 6.65 7.51 6.16
C VAL A 129 8.03 7.32 5.53
N LEU A 130 9.05 7.04 6.35
CA LEU A 130 10.42 6.85 5.85
C LEU A 130 10.50 5.67 4.87
N LEU A 131 9.92 4.52 5.22
CA LEU A 131 9.88 3.37 4.34
C LEU A 131 9.09 3.66 3.06
N ASN A 132 7.96 4.37 3.14
CA ASN A 132 7.19 4.75 1.96
C ASN A 132 7.99 5.63 1.01
N LEU A 133 8.80 6.57 1.51
CA LEU A 133 9.69 7.37 0.68
C LEU A 133 10.73 6.49 -0.04
N VAL A 134 11.30 5.50 0.66
CA VAL A 134 12.22 4.54 0.05
C VAL A 134 11.53 3.71 -1.03
N TYR A 135 10.35 3.16 -0.75
CA TYR A 135 9.59 2.36 -1.72
C TYR A 135 9.14 3.20 -2.93
N LEU A 136 8.75 4.45 -2.70
CA LEU A 136 8.37 5.38 -3.78
C LEU A 136 9.58 5.71 -4.67
N ALA A 137 10.75 5.94 -4.07
CA ALA A 137 11.99 6.17 -4.81
C ALA A 137 12.39 4.93 -5.62
N LEU A 138 12.34 3.74 -5.04
CA LEU A 138 12.64 2.48 -5.71
C LEU A 138 11.65 2.21 -6.86
N GLY A 139 10.35 2.38 -6.62
CA GLY A 139 9.30 2.25 -7.64
C GLY A 139 9.48 3.25 -8.78
N GLY A 140 9.77 4.51 -8.45
CA GLY A 140 10.07 5.56 -9.43
C GLY A 140 11.32 5.25 -10.27
N CYS A 141 12.41 4.81 -9.64
CA CYS A 141 13.62 4.39 -10.35
C CYS A 141 13.36 3.19 -11.27
N ALA A 142 12.64 2.17 -10.77
CA ALA A 142 12.26 1.00 -11.54
C ALA A 142 11.41 1.38 -12.77
N PHE A 143 10.42 2.26 -12.55
CA PHE A 143 9.58 2.79 -13.63
C PHE A 143 10.40 3.54 -14.68
N LEU A 144 11.21 4.51 -14.27
CA LEU A 144 12.04 5.31 -15.20
C LEU A 144 13.02 4.43 -15.98
N TYR A 145 13.62 3.45 -15.31
CA TYR A 145 14.51 2.50 -15.95
C TYR A 145 13.76 1.66 -17.00
N SER A 146 12.65 1.04 -16.62
CA SER A 146 11.84 0.20 -17.51
C SER A 146 11.27 0.99 -18.67
N PHE A 147 10.82 2.23 -18.44
CA PHE A 147 10.33 3.13 -19.48
C PHE A 147 11.42 3.49 -20.50
N ARG A 148 12.65 3.80 -20.04
CA ARG A 148 13.78 4.06 -20.94
C ARG A 148 14.12 2.84 -21.80
N VAL A 149 14.10 1.65 -21.21
CA VAL A 149 14.36 0.39 -21.94
C VAL A 149 13.25 0.11 -22.94
N ALA A 150 11.97 0.21 -22.53
CA ALA A 150 10.83 0.00 -23.40
C ALA A 150 10.83 0.97 -24.61
N ARG A 151 11.16 2.25 -24.37
CA ARG A 151 11.28 3.25 -25.42
C ARG A 151 12.40 2.92 -26.43
N ARG A 152 13.55 2.47 -25.92
CA ARG A 152 14.69 2.12 -26.79
C ARG A 152 14.43 0.87 -27.62
N ARG A 153 13.62 -0.06 -27.12
CA ARG A 153 13.28 -1.34 -27.78
C ARG A 153 12.02 -1.27 -28.63
N GLY A 154 11.35 -0.11 -28.73
CA GLY A 154 10.11 0.04 -29.50
C GLY A 154 8.89 -0.68 -28.90
N LEU A 155 8.99 -1.17 -27.65
CA LEU A 155 7.93 -1.95 -27.01
C LEU A 155 6.67 -1.14 -26.70
N LEU A 156 6.76 0.21 -26.74
CA LEU A 156 5.62 1.09 -26.50
C LEU A 156 4.61 1.10 -27.65
N LEU A 157 4.98 0.58 -28.83
CA LEU A 157 4.10 0.53 -30.00
C LEU A 157 3.28 -0.78 -30.09
N ASN A 158 3.63 -1.79 -29.30
CA ASN A 158 2.98 -3.10 -29.32
C ASN A 158 1.98 -3.29 -28.17
N VAL A 159 1.40 -2.22 -27.65
CA VAL A 159 0.36 -2.28 -26.61
C VAL A 159 -1.00 -2.51 -27.30
N GLY A 160 -1.24 -3.70 -27.84
CA GLY A 160 -2.53 -3.97 -28.47
C GLY A 160 -2.67 -5.28 -29.26
N GLU A 161 -1.68 -6.18 -29.27
CA GLU A 161 -1.83 -7.53 -29.83
C GLU A 161 -1.61 -8.60 -28.79
#